data_46a30e4e44c1e622d3c9f4d533da02ca
#
_entry.id   46a30e4e44c1e622d3c9f4d533da02ca
#
_cell.length_a   1.000
_cell.length_b   1.000
_cell.length_c   1.000
_cell.angle_alpha   90.00
_cell.angle_beta   90.00
_cell.angle_gamma   90.00
#
_symmetry.space_group_name_H-M   'P 1'
#
loop_
_entity.id
_entity.type
_entity.pdbx_description
1 polymer ?
#
loop_
_entity_poly.entity_id
_entity_poly.type
_entity_poly.pdbx_seq_one_letter_code
_entity_poly.pdbx_strand_id
1 'polypeptide(L)'
;MFFQYADATSVQMAPGLIRKTLVSGDKLMICRFDLDSGVEIPSHSHLHDQAGYVVLGKIRITVDGKSCDLGPGDSYSAPSGALHSAVALEASVVVDTFSPPRDDYRAIPG
;
A
#
# COMPACT_ATOMS: atom_id res chain seq x y z
N MET A 1 -2.80 -21.32 2.19
CA MET A 1 -2.67 -21.05 0.74
C MET A 1 -1.43 -20.24 0.47
N PHE A 2 -0.95 -20.29 -0.74
CA PHE A 2 0.30 -19.64 -1.11
C PHE A 2 0.10 -18.79 -2.36
N PHE A 3 0.91 -17.75 -2.51
CA PHE A 3 0.94 -16.92 -3.70
C PHE A 3 2.40 -16.65 -4.05
N GLN A 4 2.81 -16.99 -5.27
CA GLN A 4 4.17 -16.75 -5.71
C GLN A 4 4.25 -15.38 -6.41
N TYR A 5 5.27 -14.63 -6.09
CA TYR A 5 5.47 -13.28 -6.63
C TYR A 5 5.47 -13.25 -8.17
N ALA A 6 6.00 -14.31 -8.79
CA ALA A 6 6.03 -14.43 -10.24
C ALA A 6 4.62 -14.42 -10.88
N ASP A 7 3.58 -14.75 -10.11
CA ASP A 7 2.20 -14.78 -10.59
C ASP A 7 1.48 -13.43 -10.38
N ALA A 8 2.14 -12.45 -9.77
CA ALA A 8 1.53 -11.17 -9.51
C ALA A 8 1.35 -10.36 -10.80
N THR A 9 0.19 -9.75 -10.95
CA THR A 9 -0.09 -8.83 -12.05
C THR A 9 0.22 -7.41 -11.60
N SER A 10 1.01 -6.69 -12.42
CA SER A 10 1.29 -5.28 -12.19
C SER A 10 0.12 -4.44 -12.69
N VAL A 11 -0.38 -3.55 -11.83
CA VAL A 11 -1.42 -2.59 -12.18
C VAL A 11 -0.87 -1.18 -11.94
N GLN A 12 -0.82 -0.38 -12.99
CA GLN A 12 -0.45 1.03 -12.85
C GLN A 12 -1.64 1.80 -12.30
N MET A 13 -1.51 2.29 -11.07
CA MET A 13 -2.55 3.04 -10.38
C MET A 13 -2.54 4.51 -10.77
N ALA A 14 -1.35 5.02 -11.05
CA ALA A 14 -1.07 6.39 -11.47
C ALA A 14 0.34 6.39 -12.06
N PRO A 15 0.77 7.47 -12.74
CA PRO A 15 2.16 7.55 -13.20
C PRO A 15 3.13 7.36 -12.02
N GLY A 16 4.03 6.38 -12.16
CA GLY A 16 5.03 6.06 -11.13
C GLY A 16 4.51 5.27 -9.93
N LEU A 17 3.27 4.83 -9.94
CA LEU A 17 2.67 4.05 -8.85
C LEU A 17 2.15 2.72 -9.38
N ILE A 18 2.81 1.64 -9.01
CA ILE A 18 2.45 0.28 -9.44
C ILE A 18 1.98 -0.51 -8.22
N ARG A 19 0.84 -1.18 -8.37
CA ARG A 19 0.34 -2.13 -7.37
C ARG A 19 0.49 -3.55 -7.88
N LYS A 20 0.90 -4.44 -6.98
CA LYS A 20 0.81 -5.88 -7.17
C LYS A 20 0.05 -6.46 -5.99
N THR A 21 -1.14 -6.98 -6.25
CA THR A 21 -1.91 -7.70 -5.23
C THR A 21 -1.30 -9.08 -5.06
N LEU A 22 -0.97 -9.41 -3.83
CA LEU A 22 -0.40 -10.70 -3.46
C LEU A 22 -1.50 -11.61 -2.90
N VAL A 23 -1.19 -12.40 -1.87
CA VAL A 23 -2.17 -13.32 -1.32
C VAL A 23 -3.35 -12.56 -0.69
N SER A 24 -4.56 -13.07 -0.90
CA SER A 24 -5.75 -12.59 -0.22
C SER A 24 -6.58 -13.77 0.28
N GLY A 25 -7.12 -13.63 1.48
CA GLY A 25 -8.03 -14.58 2.10
C GLY A 25 -9.39 -13.94 2.33
N ASP A 26 -10.18 -14.55 3.20
CA ASP A 26 -11.52 -14.04 3.50
C ASP A 26 -11.48 -12.72 4.27
N LYS A 27 -10.45 -12.50 5.10
CA LYS A 27 -10.36 -11.37 6.03
C LYS A 27 -9.14 -10.50 5.86
N LEU A 28 -8.17 -10.91 5.06
CA LEU A 28 -6.90 -10.22 4.90
C LEU A 28 -6.44 -10.23 3.45
N MET A 29 -5.75 -9.18 3.06
CA MET A 29 -5.13 -9.05 1.75
C MET A 29 -3.79 -8.37 1.90
N ILE A 30 -2.80 -8.83 1.15
CA ILE A 30 -1.49 -8.17 1.07
C ILE A 30 -1.33 -7.58 -0.33
N CYS A 31 -0.92 -6.32 -0.39
CA CYS A 31 -0.57 -5.64 -1.64
C CYS A 31 0.84 -5.05 -1.52
N ARG A 32 1.59 -5.12 -2.61
CA ARG A 32 2.86 -4.43 -2.74
C ARG A 32 2.65 -3.19 -3.62
N PHE A 33 3.23 -2.08 -3.20
CA PHE A 33 3.25 -0.83 -3.96
C PHE A 33 4.68 -0.41 -4.23
N ASP A 34 4.96 -0.12 -5.49
CA ASP A 34 6.22 0.46 -5.93
C ASP A 34 5.94 1.90 -6.33
N LEU A 35 6.64 2.84 -5.70
CA LEU A 35 6.46 4.27 -5.93
C LEU A 35 7.76 4.87 -6.41
N ASP A 36 7.71 5.59 -7.53
CA ASP A 36 8.82 6.42 -7.96
C ASP A 36 9.00 7.59 -7.01
N SER A 37 10.22 8.15 -6.96
CA SER A 37 10.50 9.35 -6.17
C SER A 37 9.56 10.48 -6.55
N GLY A 38 8.96 11.15 -5.56
CA GLY A 38 8.05 12.27 -5.74
C GLY A 38 6.59 11.90 -5.96
N VAL A 39 6.27 10.61 -6.08
CA VAL A 39 4.87 10.19 -6.26
C VAL A 39 4.07 10.48 -4.99
N GLU A 40 2.89 11.05 -5.19
CA GLU A 40 1.95 11.36 -4.12
C GLU A 40 0.73 10.47 -4.21
N ILE A 41 0.31 9.94 -3.06
CA ILE A 41 -1.00 9.31 -2.90
C ILE A 41 -1.85 10.32 -2.14
N PRO A 42 -2.87 10.92 -2.79
CA PRO A 42 -3.67 11.96 -2.17
C PRO A 42 -4.41 11.46 -0.93
N SER A 43 -4.78 12.38 -0.06
CA SER A 43 -5.54 12.06 1.14
C SER A 43 -6.87 11.39 0.77
N HIS A 44 -7.13 10.26 1.41
CA HIS A 44 -8.35 9.48 1.21
C HIS A 44 -8.66 8.67 2.46
N SER A 45 -9.83 8.07 2.49
CA SER A 45 -10.24 7.16 3.55
C SER A 45 -11.04 6.01 2.97
N HIS A 46 -11.10 4.92 3.70
CA HIS A 46 -11.90 3.74 3.34
C HIS A 46 -12.25 2.94 4.59
N LEU A 47 -13.20 2.02 4.45
CA LEU A 47 -13.66 1.19 5.55
C LEU A 47 -12.61 0.23 6.08
N HIS A 48 -11.68 -0.16 5.21
CA HIS A 48 -10.69 -1.19 5.51
C HIS A 48 -9.68 -0.67 6.53
N ASP A 49 -9.34 -1.49 7.50
CA ASP A 49 -8.12 -1.28 8.28
C ASP A 49 -6.92 -1.53 7.38
N GLN A 50 -5.89 -0.74 7.57
CA GLN A 50 -4.67 -0.83 6.77
C GLN A 50 -3.47 -0.75 7.68
N ALA A 51 -2.49 -1.62 7.44
CA ALA A 51 -1.18 -1.55 8.07
C ALA A 51 -0.12 -1.74 6.99
N GLY A 52 0.92 -0.94 7.02
CA GLY A 52 1.97 -0.97 6.01
C GLY A 52 3.36 -1.13 6.59
N TYR A 53 4.24 -1.74 5.80
CA TYR A 53 5.63 -1.98 6.13
C TYR A 53 6.50 -1.46 4.99
N VAL A 54 7.47 -0.62 5.29
CA VAL A 54 8.39 -0.06 4.30
C VAL A 54 9.53 -1.06 4.05
N VAL A 55 9.65 -1.51 2.81
CA VAL A 55 10.70 -2.45 2.41
C VAL A 55 11.94 -1.71 1.94
N LEU A 56 11.76 -0.69 1.12
CA LEU A 56 12.84 0.11 0.53
C LEU A 56 12.43 1.57 0.49
N GLY A 57 13.43 2.45 0.46
CA GLY A 57 13.24 3.86 0.17
C GLY A 57 12.91 4.68 1.41
N LYS A 58 12.21 5.79 1.19
CA LYS A 58 11.78 6.70 2.24
C LYS A 58 10.46 7.33 1.83
N ILE A 59 9.47 7.20 2.70
CA ILE A 59 8.13 7.66 2.40
C ILE A 59 7.57 8.45 3.59
N ARG A 60 6.92 9.57 3.28
CA ARG A 60 6.20 10.34 4.29
C ARG A 60 4.76 9.86 4.31
N ILE A 61 4.33 9.35 5.44
CA ILE A 61 2.96 8.91 5.66
C ILE A 61 2.27 9.90 6.58
N THR A 62 1.05 10.30 6.21
CA THR A 62 0.21 11.15 7.05
C THR A 62 -1.07 10.39 7.37
N VAL A 63 -1.38 10.27 8.67
CA VAL A 63 -2.61 9.63 9.16
C VAL A 63 -3.29 10.58 10.14
N ASP A 64 -4.52 10.94 9.85
CA ASP A 64 -5.31 11.88 10.68
C ASP A 64 -4.53 13.16 11.03
N GLY A 65 -3.84 13.72 10.04
CA GLY A 65 -3.10 14.96 10.18
C GLY A 65 -1.72 14.85 10.81
N LYS A 66 -1.30 13.65 11.22
CA LYS A 66 0.05 13.44 11.78
C LYS A 66 0.93 12.78 10.74
N SER A 67 2.11 13.36 10.51
CA SER A 67 3.05 12.89 9.49
C SER A 67 4.30 12.30 10.13
N CYS A 68 4.83 11.27 9.48
CA CYS A 68 6.11 10.68 9.85
C CYS A 68 6.85 10.23 8.61
N ASP A 69 8.15 10.45 8.56
CA ASP A 69 9.02 9.94 7.50
C ASP A 69 9.51 8.56 7.90
N LEU A 70 9.19 7.57 7.08
CA LEU A 70 9.47 6.16 7.34
C LEU A 70 10.49 5.63 6.35
N GLY A 71 11.42 4.82 6.86
CA GLY A 71 12.41 4.10 6.07
C GLY A 71 12.26 2.59 6.21
N PRO A 72 13.18 1.81 5.60
CA PRO A 72 13.10 0.36 5.63
C PRO A 72 13.00 -0.20 7.05
N GLY A 73 12.02 -1.08 7.26
CA GLY A 73 11.74 -1.68 8.56
C GLY A 73 10.70 -0.94 9.38
N ASP A 74 10.36 0.29 9.02
CA ASP A 74 9.33 1.06 9.71
C ASP A 74 7.94 0.68 9.22
N SER A 75 6.95 0.96 10.04
CA SER A 75 5.57 0.59 9.74
C SER A 75 4.59 1.67 10.19
N TYR A 76 3.39 1.61 9.67
CA TYR A 76 2.31 2.51 10.03
C TYR A 76 0.99 1.77 10.06
N SER A 77 -0.01 2.37 10.67
CA SER A 77 -1.39 1.89 10.57
C SER A 77 -2.31 3.05 10.23
N ALA A 78 -3.31 2.76 9.41
CA ALA A 78 -4.41 3.66 9.11
C ALA A 78 -5.71 2.92 9.45
N PRO A 79 -6.30 3.19 10.62
CA PRO A 79 -7.54 2.52 11.03
C PRO A 79 -8.68 2.84 10.08
N SER A 80 -9.73 2.01 10.12
CA SER A 80 -10.96 2.22 9.35
C SER A 80 -11.43 3.67 9.45
N GLY A 81 -11.68 4.30 8.31
CA GLY A 81 -12.17 5.67 8.23
C GLY A 81 -11.13 6.77 8.42
N ALA A 82 -9.91 6.46 8.84
CA ALA A 82 -8.88 7.47 9.02
C ALA A 82 -8.44 8.07 7.69
N LEU A 83 -8.33 9.40 7.62
CA LEU A 83 -7.76 10.07 6.46
C LEU A 83 -6.25 9.80 6.42
N HIS A 84 -5.75 9.35 5.28
CA HIS A 84 -4.33 9.08 5.13
C HIS A 84 -3.84 9.40 3.72
N SER A 85 -2.56 9.72 3.65
CA SER A 85 -1.87 10.08 2.41
C SER A 85 -0.41 9.68 2.50
N ALA A 86 0.27 9.74 1.37
CA ALA A 86 1.69 9.40 1.30
C ALA A 86 2.40 10.22 0.24
N VAL A 87 3.69 10.45 0.47
CA VAL A 87 4.62 11.03 -0.52
C VAL A 87 5.90 10.22 -0.49
N ALA A 88 6.30 9.69 -1.64
CA ALA A 88 7.57 9.01 -1.77
C ALA A 88 8.70 10.05 -1.83
N LEU A 89 9.50 10.15 -0.78
CA LEU A 89 10.65 11.06 -0.75
C LEU A 89 11.81 10.51 -1.56
N GLU A 90 11.87 9.20 -1.71
CA GLU A 90 12.76 8.44 -2.58
C GLU A 90 11.94 7.34 -3.24
N ALA A 91 12.47 6.72 -4.29
CA ALA A 91 11.83 5.53 -4.85
C ALA A 91 11.63 4.50 -3.73
N SER A 92 10.42 4.02 -3.55
CA SER A 92 10.05 3.24 -2.38
C SER A 92 9.26 1.99 -2.75
N VAL A 93 9.37 0.98 -1.89
CA VAL A 93 8.54 -0.22 -1.92
C VAL A 93 7.87 -0.36 -0.56
N VAL A 94 6.55 -0.44 -0.58
CA VAL A 94 5.74 -0.57 0.63
C VAL A 94 4.82 -1.78 0.46
N VAL A 95 4.68 -2.56 1.52
CA VAL A 95 3.73 -3.67 1.57
C VAL A 95 2.63 -3.30 2.54
N ASP A 96 1.40 -3.27 2.03
CA ASP A 96 0.21 -2.94 2.82
C ASP A 96 -0.67 -4.16 3.00
N THR A 97 -1.22 -4.28 4.21
CA THR A 97 -2.22 -5.29 4.56
C THR A 97 -3.55 -4.61 4.77
N PHE A 98 -4.61 -5.17 4.20
CA PHE A 98 -5.98 -4.65 4.32
C PHE A 98 -6.89 -5.68 4.98
N SER A 99 -7.76 -5.22 5.84
CA SER A 99 -8.82 -6.04 6.46
C SER A 99 -10.13 -5.25 6.55
N PRO A 100 -11.21 -5.73 5.94
CA PRO A 100 -11.30 -6.88 5.04
C PRO A 100 -10.52 -6.64 3.74
N PRO A 101 -10.39 -7.66 2.88
CA PRO A 101 -9.77 -7.46 1.57
C PRO A 101 -10.47 -6.38 0.76
N ARG A 102 -9.68 -5.57 0.05
CA ARG A 102 -10.23 -4.57 -0.86
C ARG A 102 -10.66 -5.26 -2.15
N ASP A 103 -11.95 -5.26 -2.43
CA ASP A 103 -12.48 -5.91 -3.64
C ASP A 103 -11.97 -5.24 -4.91
N ASP A 104 -11.74 -3.91 -4.86
CA ASP A 104 -11.17 -3.16 -5.98
C ASP A 104 -9.70 -3.50 -6.26
N TYR A 105 -9.00 -4.13 -5.29
CA TYR A 105 -7.62 -4.56 -5.44
C TYR A 105 -7.46 -6.07 -5.65
N ARG A 106 -8.54 -6.83 -5.66
CA ARG A 106 -8.44 -8.25 -5.96
C ARG A 106 -7.85 -8.45 -7.34
N ALA A 107 -7.03 -9.52 -7.47
CA ALA A 107 -6.45 -9.85 -8.74
C ALA A 107 -7.55 -10.02 -9.77
N ILE A 108 -7.47 -9.25 -10.85
CA ILE A 108 -8.42 -9.37 -11.94
C ILE A 108 -7.97 -10.52 -12.81
N PRO A 109 -8.80 -11.55 -13.01
CA PRO A 109 -8.47 -12.60 -13.97
C PRO A 109 -8.29 -11.95 -15.32
N GLY A 110 -7.18 -12.22 -15.96
CA GLY A 110 -6.72 -11.59 -17.19
C GLY A 110 -7.72 -11.42 -18.27
#